data_8fb5073ecb2c1dda5f56adfbf8583f7f
#
_entry.id   8fb5073ecb2c1dda5f56adfbf8583f7f
#
_cell.length_a   1.000
_cell.length_b   1.000
_cell.length_c   1.000
_cell.angle_alpha   90.00
_cell.angle_beta   90.00
_cell.angle_gamma   90.00
#
_symmetry.space_group_name_H-M   'P 1'
#
loop_
_entity.id
_entity.type
_entity.pdbx_description
1 polymer ?
#
loop_
_entity_poly.entity_id
_entity_poly.type
_entity_poly.pdbx_seq_one_letter_code
_entity_poly.pdbx_strand_id
1 'polypeptide(L)'
;MNKKILWIVLTLSLAVNISGLATIGYHYWRNFCPTPAAPCPLSPEDSHLYQTLGLSPDQLAKMTALAGAFHRRLNELEGAVAVKRNLLIDTLGEEKADLPKTEILRKEIAGYQDEIQKEVITHIAESKKIMTTDQQKQFIELLRTSSNHGR
;
A
#
# COMPACT_ATOMS: atom_id res chain seq x y z
N MET A 1 -23.35 -47.73 -14.95
CA MET A 1 -22.17 -46.84 -14.71
C MET A 1 -21.29 -47.51 -13.68
N ASN A 2 -20.02 -47.76 -14.03
CA ASN A 2 -19.11 -48.56 -13.21
C ASN A 2 -18.84 -47.84 -11.87
N LYS A 3 -19.09 -48.48 -10.72
CA LYS A 3 -18.88 -47.88 -9.38
C LYS A 3 -17.48 -47.28 -9.23
N LYS A 4 -16.47 -47.86 -9.86
CA LYS A 4 -15.09 -47.35 -9.89
C LYS A 4 -14.96 -45.98 -10.62
N ILE A 5 -15.67 -45.80 -11.74
CA ILE A 5 -15.69 -44.56 -12.49
C ILE A 5 -16.39 -43.47 -11.68
N LEU A 6 -17.47 -43.78 -11.00
CA LEU A 6 -18.19 -42.83 -10.13
C LEU A 6 -17.27 -42.32 -9.01
N TRP A 7 -16.53 -43.23 -8.35
CA TRP A 7 -15.59 -42.86 -7.30
C TRP A 7 -14.45 -41.99 -7.80
N ILE A 8 -13.90 -42.26 -9.00
CA ILE A 8 -12.85 -41.44 -9.63
C ILE A 8 -13.36 -40.04 -9.93
N VAL A 9 -14.55 -39.91 -10.51
CA VAL A 9 -15.17 -38.61 -10.81
C VAL A 9 -15.43 -37.82 -9.54
N LEU A 10 -15.93 -38.50 -8.46
CA LEU A 10 -16.22 -37.87 -7.18
C LEU A 10 -14.95 -37.34 -6.51
N THR A 11 -13.88 -38.11 -6.50
CA THR A 11 -12.59 -37.72 -5.90
C THR A 11 -11.92 -36.59 -6.68
N LEU A 12 -12.01 -36.63 -8.02
CA LEU A 12 -11.48 -35.55 -8.87
C LEU A 12 -12.25 -34.24 -8.66
N SER A 13 -13.58 -34.30 -8.59
CA SER A 13 -14.42 -33.13 -8.29
C SER A 13 -14.14 -32.55 -6.91
N LEU A 14 -13.93 -33.40 -5.90
CA LEU A 14 -13.59 -32.96 -4.55
C LEU A 14 -12.20 -32.27 -4.52
N ALA A 15 -11.22 -32.82 -5.21
CA ALA A 15 -9.87 -32.23 -5.31
C ALA A 15 -9.89 -30.85 -5.95
N VAL A 16 -10.65 -30.66 -7.03
CA VAL A 16 -10.80 -29.35 -7.71
C VAL A 16 -11.49 -28.33 -6.79
N ASN A 17 -12.53 -28.73 -6.06
CA ASN A 17 -13.22 -27.83 -5.12
C ASN A 17 -12.35 -27.44 -3.93
N ILE A 18 -11.57 -28.38 -3.37
CA ILE A 18 -10.61 -28.08 -2.28
C ILE A 18 -9.52 -27.13 -2.76
N SER A 19 -8.99 -27.35 -3.96
CA SER A 19 -7.97 -26.46 -4.52
C SER A 19 -8.50 -25.03 -4.78
N GLY A 20 -9.73 -24.90 -5.25
CA GLY A 20 -10.40 -23.61 -5.40
C GLY A 20 -10.60 -22.89 -4.07
N LEU A 21 -11.11 -23.60 -3.04
CA LEU A 21 -11.29 -23.05 -1.70
C LEU A 21 -9.95 -22.68 -1.04
N ALA A 22 -8.90 -23.48 -1.23
CA ALA A 22 -7.56 -23.21 -0.70
C ALA A 22 -6.96 -21.96 -1.37
N THR A 23 -7.15 -21.79 -2.67
CA THR A 23 -6.66 -20.59 -3.41
C THR A 23 -7.42 -19.34 -2.97
N ILE A 24 -8.74 -19.41 -2.88
CA ILE A 24 -9.57 -18.29 -2.41
C ILE A 24 -9.26 -17.98 -0.95
N GLY A 25 -9.15 -19.00 -0.08
CA GLY A 25 -8.80 -18.83 1.32
C GLY A 25 -7.40 -18.24 1.51
N TYR A 26 -6.42 -18.67 0.71
CA TYR A 26 -5.06 -18.11 0.72
C TYR A 26 -5.05 -16.64 0.26
N HIS A 27 -5.75 -16.30 -0.83
CA HIS A 27 -5.87 -14.91 -1.29
C HIS A 27 -6.66 -14.04 -0.30
N TYR A 28 -7.72 -14.59 0.29
CA TYR A 28 -8.49 -13.90 1.32
C TYR A 28 -7.64 -13.66 2.58
N TRP A 29 -6.93 -14.69 3.04
CA TRP A 29 -6.05 -14.57 4.21
C TRP A 29 -4.87 -13.63 3.95
N ARG A 30 -4.27 -13.67 2.78
CA ARG A 30 -3.19 -12.75 2.38
C ARG A 30 -3.67 -11.29 2.24
N ASN A 31 -4.92 -11.07 1.86
CA ASN A 31 -5.49 -9.73 1.73
C ASN A 31 -6.11 -9.22 3.04
N PHE A 32 -6.48 -10.12 3.97
CA PHE A 32 -7.10 -9.79 5.27
C PHE A 32 -6.13 -9.88 6.46
N CYS A 33 -5.08 -10.71 6.39
CA CYS A 33 -3.96 -10.46 7.27
C CYS A 33 -3.35 -9.15 6.79
N PRO A 34 -3.28 -8.11 7.65
CA PRO A 34 -2.35 -7.03 7.39
C PRO A 34 -0.98 -7.71 7.35
N THR A 35 -0.48 -8.03 6.14
CA THR A 35 0.96 -8.10 5.97
C THR A 35 1.42 -6.83 6.64
N PRO A 36 2.36 -6.89 7.62
CA PRO A 36 2.97 -5.67 8.09
C PRO A 36 3.31 -4.92 6.83
N ALA A 37 2.68 -3.75 6.65
CA ALA A 37 2.75 -2.96 5.43
C ALA A 37 4.21 -3.00 5.01
N ALA A 38 4.47 -3.43 3.77
CA ALA A 38 5.85 -3.54 3.31
C ALA A 38 6.53 -2.26 3.78
N PRO A 39 7.58 -2.34 4.62
CA PRO A 39 8.06 -1.17 5.34
C PRO A 39 8.21 -0.06 4.34
N CYS A 40 7.48 1.05 4.57
CA CYS A 40 7.59 2.19 3.69
C CYS A 40 9.08 2.54 3.68
N PRO A 41 9.79 2.52 2.54
CA PRO A 41 11.22 2.77 2.50
C PRO A 41 11.59 4.15 3.08
N LEU A 42 10.61 4.93 3.45
CA LEU A 42 10.69 6.24 4.07
C LEU A 42 10.18 6.22 5.54
N SER A 43 9.92 5.03 6.12
CA SER A 43 9.52 4.92 7.53
C SER A 43 10.67 5.28 8.46
N PRO A 44 10.44 6.07 9.53
CA PRO A 44 11.47 6.38 10.53
C PRO A 44 12.02 5.14 11.26
N GLU A 45 11.24 4.04 11.26
CA GLU A 45 11.62 2.77 11.88
C GLU A 45 12.58 1.95 11.01
N ASP A 46 12.64 2.23 9.69
CA ASP A 46 13.57 1.61 8.76
C ASP A 46 14.94 2.32 8.78
N SER A 47 15.62 2.19 9.91
CA SER A 47 17.02 2.62 10.05
C SER A 47 17.93 2.01 8.97
N HIS A 48 17.55 0.88 8.39
CA HIS A 48 18.30 0.19 7.34
C HIS A 48 18.48 1.00 6.05
N LEU A 49 17.46 1.72 5.57
CA LEU A 49 17.57 2.53 4.36
C LEU A 49 18.58 3.66 4.54
N TYR A 50 18.51 4.37 5.67
CA TYR A 50 19.40 5.46 5.98
C TYR A 50 20.83 4.99 6.28
N GLN A 51 20.99 3.80 6.89
CA GLN A 51 22.31 3.18 7.11
C GLN A 51 22.97 2.81 5.78
N THR A 52 22.20 2.32 4.81
CA THR A 52 22.71 1.97 3.48
C THR A 52 23.22 3.19 2.71
N LEU A 53 22.64 4.36 2.95
CA LEU A 53 23.04 5.62 2.30
C LEU A 53 24.27 6.28 2.93
N GLY A 54 24.76 5.80 4.07
CA GLY A 54 25.93 6.36 4.76
C GLY A 54 25.75 7.82 5.15
N LEU A 55 24.56 8.20 5.63
CA LEU A 55 24.27 9.57 6.06
C LEU A 55 25.11 9.97 7.26
N SER A 56 25.60 11.21 7.30
CA SER A 56 26.24 11.77 8.49
C SER A 56 25.20 11.98 9.61
N PRO A 57 25.62 12.10 10.89
CA PRO A 57 24.70 12.36 12.00
C PRO A 57 23.80 13.59 11.77
N ASP A 58 24.35 14.67 11.21
CA ASP A 58 23.57 15.88 10.89
C ASP A 58 22.55 15.65 9.78
N GLN A 59 22.93 14.91 8.73
CA GLN A 59 22.01 14.52 7.67
C GLN A 59 20.91 13.62 8.21
N LEU A 60 21.24 12.66 9.07
CA LEU A 60 20.29 11.75 9.69
C LEU A 60 19.28 12.50 10.56
N ALA A 61 19.73 13.46 11.39
CA ALA A 61 18.85 14.27 12.23
C ALA A 61 17.84 15.07 11.37
N LYS A 62 18.31 15.71 10.29
CA LYS A 62 17.45 16.45 9.35
C LYS A 62 16.48 15.53 8.64
N MET A 63 16.93 14.37 8.21
CA MET A 63 16.10 13.37 7.52
C MET A 63 15.01 12.84 8.45
N THR A 64 15.32 12.53 9.69
CA THR A 64 14.34 12.07 10.70
C THR A 64 13.27 13.13 10.97
N ALA A 65 13.65 14.40 11.09
CA ALA A 65 12.69 15.49 11.25
C ALA A 65 11.76 15.64 10.03
N LEU A 66 12.33 15.56 8.82
CA LEU A 66 11.59 15.63 7.56
C LEU A 66 10.62 14.44 7.41
N ALA A 67 11.08 13.22 7.69
CA ALA A 67 10.27 12.02 7.66
C ALA A 67 9.12 12.08 8.67
N GLY A 68 9.36 12.56 9.88
CA GLY A 68 8.33 12.72 10.89
C GLY A 68 7.23 13.70 10.48
N ALA A 69 7.57 14.81 9.82
CA ALA A 69 6.58 15.74 9.28
C ALA A 69 5.75 15.10 8.14
N PHE A 70 6.42 14.42 7.23
CA PHE A 70 5.81 13.70 6.12
C PHE A 70 4.81 12.64 6.61
N HIS A 71 5.20 11.78 7.55
CA HIS A 71 4.31 10.73 8.06
C HIS A 71 3.08 11.27 8.77
N ARG A 72 3.20 12.37 9.53
CA ARG A 72 2.00 13.00 10.12
C ARG A 72 1.02 13.44 9.04
N ARG A 73 1.53 14.13 8.00
CA ARG A 73 0.68 14.61 6.91
C ARG A 73 0.07 13.46 6.10
N LEU A 74 0.85 12.43 5.83
CA LEU A 74 0.38 11.23 5.14
C LEU A 74 -0.75 10.54 5.93
N ASN A 75 -0.60 10.34 7.23
CA ASN A 75 -1.61 9.73 8.09
C ASN A 75 -2.92 10.54 8.12
N GLU A 76 -2.84 11.88 8.12
CA GLU A 76 -4.03 12.75 8.03
C GLU A 76 -4.79 12.53 6.71
N LEU A 77 -4.07 12.49 5.59
CA LEU A 77 -4.66 12.31 4.26
C LEU A 77 -5.24 10.89 4.09
N GLU A 78 -4.52 9.86 4.53
CA GLU A 78 -4.99 8.48 4.50
C GLU A 78 -6.23 8.28 5.39
N GLY A 79 -6.27 8.93 6.55
CA GLY A 79 -7.44 8.96 7.41
C GLY A 79 -8.64 9.59 6.71
N ALA A 80 -8.45 10.71 6.01
CA ALA A 80 -9.51 11.34 5.23
C ALA A 80 -10.02 10.44 4.09
N VAL A 81 -9.11 9.76 3.38
CA VAL A 81 -9.47 8.76 2.35
C VAL A 81 -10.29 7.63 2.95
N ALA A 82 -9.89 7.09 4.11
CA ALA A 82 -10.59 6.00 4.78
C ALA A 82 -12.02 6.40 5.17
N VAL A 83 -12.21 7.59 5.75
CA VAL A 83 -13.54 8.13 6.09
C VAL A 83 -14.43 8.26 4.86
N LYS A 84 -13.90 8.84 3.77
CA LYS A 84 -14.67 9.03 2.53
C LYS A 84 -14.99 7.72 1.82
N ARG A 85 -14.08 6.75 1.89
CA ARG A 85 -14.30 5.39 1.36
C ARG A 85 -15.42 4.66 2.11
N ASN A 86 -15.44 4.74 3.44
CA ASN A 86 -16.51 4.13 4.23
C ASN A 86 -17.86 4.77 3.87
N LEU A 87 -17.94 6.11 3.81
CA LEU A 87 -19.16 6.81 3.42
C LEU A 87 -19.62 6.45 2.00
N LEU A 88 -18.68 6.22 1.07
CA LEU A 88 -18.96 5.74 -0.28
C LEU A 88 -19.60 4.34 -0.25
N ILE A 89 -19.03 3.44 0.56
CA ILE A 89 -19.56 2.07 0.72
C ILE A 89 -20.97 2.12 1.33
N ASP A 90 -21.17 2.93 2.37
CA ASP A 90 -22.49 3.10 3.02
C ASP A 90 -23.54 3.61 2.02
N THR A 91 -23.17 4.64 1.23
CA THR A 91 -24.06 5.20 0.19
C THR A 91 -24.42 4.19 -0.90
N LEU A 92 -23.48 3.30 -1.26
CA LEU A 92 -23.73 2.22 -2.22
C LEU A 92 -24.57 1.07 -1.63
N GLY A 93 -24.57 0.91 -0.30
CA GLY A 93 -25.37 -0.08 0.43
C GLY A 93 -26.83 0.33 0.65
N GLU A 94 -27.22 1.58 0.36
CA GLU A 94 -28.60 2.04 0.44
C GLU A 94 -29.50 1.33 -0.60
N GLU A 95 -30.78 1.10 -0.28
CA GLU A 95 -31.73 0.44 -1.18
C GLU A 95 -31.83 1.13 -2.56
N LYS A 96 -31.67 2.46 -2.58
CA LYS A 96 -31.49 3.27 -3.79
C LYS A 96 -30.17 4.02 -3.69
N ALA A 97 -29.16 3.52 -4.38
CA ALA A 97 -27.85 4.16 -4.40
C ALA A 97 -27.95 5.59 -4.97
N ASP A 98 -27.49 6.57 -4.22
CA ASP A 98 -27.37 7.97 -4.64
C ASP A 98 -26.14 8.15 -5.53
N LEU A 99 -26.29 7.94 -6.84
CA LEU A 99 -25.17 8.06 -7.79
C LEU A 99 -24.54 9.46 -7.83
N PRO A 100 -25.28 10.58 -7.78
CA PRO A 100 -24.68 11.90 -7.62
C PRO A 100 -23.79 12.03 -6.39
N LYS A 101 -24.24 11.59 -5.22
CA LYS A 101 -23.45 11.59 -3.99
C LYS A 101 -22.22 10.68 -4.09
N THR A 102 -22.37 9.51 -4.68
CA THR A 102 -21.27 8.56 -4.97
C THR A 102 -20.19 9.23 -5.81
N GLU A 103 -20.56 9.97 -6.85
CA GLU A 103 -19.58 10.65 -7.71
C GLU A 103 -18.86 11.82 -6.99
N ILE A 104 -19.54 12.52 -6.10
CA ILE A 104 -18.90 13.53 -5.25
C ILE A 104 -17.85 12.88 -4.35
N LEU A 105 -18.21 11.81 -3.64
CA LEU A 105 -17.29 11.08 -2.76
C LEU A 105 -16.08 10.51 -3.53
N ARG A 106 -16.30 9.97 -4.72
CA ARG A 106 -15.24 9.50 -5.60
C ARG A 106 -14.24 10.61 -5.94
N LYS A 107 -14.74 11.81 -6.27
CA LYS A 107 -13.89 12.99 -6.58
C LYS A 107 -13.12 13.46 -5.36
N GLU A 108 -13.73 13.49 -4.17
CA GLU A 108 -13.06 13.84 -2.94
C GLU A 108 -11.92 12.86 -2.63
N ILE A 109 -12.17 11.55 -2.76
CA ILE A 109 -11.14 10.50 -2.59
C ILE A 109 -9.99 10.73 -3.57
N ALA A 110 -10.30 10.98 -4.86
CA ALA A 110 -9.28 11.25 -5.88
C ALA A 110 -8.45 12.51 -5.55
N GLY A 111 -9.06 13.54 -5.00
CA GLY A 111 -8.38 14.75 -4.53
C GLY A 111 -7.37 14.45 -3.41
N TYR A 112 -7.76 13.71 -2.38
CA TYR A 112 -6.84 13.30 -1.31
C TYR A 112 -5.71 12.40 -1.82
N GLN A 113 -5.98 11.50 -2.77
CA GLN A 113 -4.95 10.65 -3.39
C GLN A 113 -3.94 11.48 -4.20
N ASP A 114 -4.39 12.52 -4.89
CA ASP A 114 -3.51 13.47 -5.58
C ASP A 114 -2.62 14.24 -4.59
N GLU A 115 -3.18 14.68 -3.45
CA GLU A 115 -2.40 15.31 -2.39
C GLU A 115 -1.34 14.35 -1.80
N ILE A 116 -1.69 13.08 -1.54
CA ILE A 116 -0.74 12.05 -1.10
C ILE A 116 0.42 11.94 -2.09
N GLN A 117 0.15 11.87 -3.38
CA GLN A 117 1.20 11.79 -4.41
C GLN A 117 2.10 13.03 -4.40
N LYS A 118 1.52 14.23 -4.25
CA LYS A 118 2.30 15.48 -4.14
C LYS A 118 3.19 15.49 -2.91
N GLU A 119 2.68 15.04 -1.74
CA GLU A 119 3.46 14.94 -0.52
C GLU A 119 4.64 13.98 -0.68
N VAL A 120 4.43 12.81 -1.30
CA VAL A 120 5.50 11.84 -1.59
C VAL A 120 6.57 12.46 -2.50
N ILE A 121 6.17 13.12 -3.59
CA ILE A 121 7.11 13.77 -4.52
C ILE A 121 7.90 14.87 -3.80
N THR A 122 7.21 15.69 -3.01
CA THR A 122 7.83 16.77 -2.23
C THR A 122 8.82 16.20 -1.22
N HIS A 123 8.45 15.16 -0.48
CA HIS A 123 9.32 14.50 0.48
C HIS A 123 10.60 13.94 -0.17
N ILE A 124 10.47 13.28 -1.33
CA ILE A 124 11.63 12.80 -2.11
C ILE A 124 12.53 13.98 -2.53
N ALA A 125 11.95 15.07 -3.03
CA ALA A 125 12.70 16.25 -3.46
C ALA A 125 13.44 16.92 -2.29
N GLU A 126 12.80 17.09 -1.15
CA GLU A 126 13.42 17.67 0.05
C GLU A 126 14.50 16.74 0.64
N SER A 127 14.25 15.42 0.66
CA SER A 127 15.26 14.43 1.08
C SER A 127 16.54 14.53 0.26
N LYS A 128 16.42 14.72 -1.04
CA LYS A 128 17.59 14.91 -1.93
C LYS A 128 18.44 16.13 -1.58
N LYS A 129 17.84 17.20 -1.07
CA LYS A 129 18.59 18.42 -0.67
C LYS A 129 19.50 18.16 0.53
N ILE A 130 19.20 17.16 1.36
CA ILE A 130 19.99 16.79 2.53
C ILE A 130 21.20 15.92 2.13
N MET A 131 21.14 15.26 0.98
CA MET A 131 22.09 14.26 0.50
C MET A 131 23.17 14.84 -0.40
N THR A 132 24.34 14.21 -0.38
CA THR A 132 25.38 14.43 -1.41
C THR A 132 24.94 13.85 -2.76
N THR A 133 25.61 14.23 -3.84
CA THR A 133 25.29 13.76 -5.20
C THR A 133 25.32 12.23 -5.31
N ASP A 134 26.26 11.56 -4.66
CA ASP A 134 26.37 10.10 -4.73
C ASP A 134 25.29 9.41 -3.87
N GLN A 135 24.98 9.96 -2.69
CA GLN A 135 23.85 9.51 -1.88
C GLN A 135 22.52 9.68 -2.62
N GLN A 136 22.34 10.77 -3.38
CA GLN A 136 21.14 10.96 -4.19
C GLN A 136 20.98 9.89 -5.27
N LYS A 137 22.06 9.49 -5.94
CA LYS A 137 22.04 8.40 -6.94
C LYS A 137 21.62 7.08 -6.30
N GLN A 138 22.24 6.72 -5.16
CA GLN A 138 21.89 5.51 -4.41
C GLN A 138 20.44 5.53 -3.93
N PHE A 139 19.97 6.67 -3.43
CA PHE A 139 18.59 6.83 -2.97
C PHE A 139 17.58 6.58 -4.10
N ILE A 140 17.80 7.17 -5.29
CA ILE A 140 16.92 6.94 -6.44
C ILE A 140 16.94 5.49 -6.90
N GLU A 141 18.08 4.81 -6.85
CA GLU A 141 18.17 3.40 -7.21
C GLU A 141 17.41 2.51 -6.20
N LEU A 142 17.50 2.81 -4.90
CA LEU A 142 16.71 2.14 -3.87
C LEU A 142 15.20 2.33 -4.10
N LEU A 143 14.75 3.52 -4.46
CA LEU A 143 13.34 3.78 -4.80
C LEU A 143 12.87 2.98 -6.02
N ARG A 144 13.72 2.82 -7.04
CA ARG A 144 13.41 2.00 -8.23
C ARG A 144 13.28 0.51 -7.88
N THR A 145 14.20 0.00 -7.08
CA THR A 145 14.16 -1.42 -6.67
C THR A 145 12.98 -1.73 -5.79
N SER A 146 12.62 -0.86 -4.84
CA SER A 146 11.45 -1.05 -3.98
C SER A 146 10.14 -1.00 -4.77
N SER A 147 10.03 -0.14 -5.78
CA SER A 147 8.82 -0.07 -6.63
C SER A 147 8.61 -1.32 -7.51
N ASN A 148 9.68 -2.06 -7.84
CA ASN A 148 9.61 -3.28 -8.65
C ASN A 148 9.26 -4.55 -7.84
N HIS A 149 9.43 -4.55 -6.52
CA HIS A 149 9.11 -5.69 -5.64
C HIS A 149 7.65 -5.71 -5.17
N GLY A 150 6.88 -4.68 -5.48
CA GLY A 150 5.45 -4.55 -5.12
C GLY A 150 4.46 -5.10 -6.16
N ARG A 151 4.93 -5.87 -7.16
CA ARG A 151 4.07 -6.53 -8.18
C ARG A 151 3.90 -8.00 -7.92
#